data_451a687e857ca571bbfa9c77e8c846c7
#
_entry.id   451a687e857ca571bbfa9c77e8c846c7
#
_cell.length_a   1.000
_cell.length_b   1.000
_cell.length_c   1.000
_cell.angle_alpha   90.00
_cell.angle_beta   90.00
_cell.angle_gamma   90.00
#
_symmetry.space_group_name_H-M   'P 1'
#
loop_
_entity.id
_entity.type
_entity.pdbx_description
1 polymer ?
#
loop_
_entity_poly.entity_id
_entity_poly.type
_entity_poly.pdbx_seq_one_letter_code
_entity_poly.pdbx_strand_id
1 'polypeptide(L)'
;MTPKKILLVPLDPVHDVGVKLISRALHNAGHDTTILPPDLSLEEIISKAQASPPHYIMVSRTISYGTAEVLARFVDLCDASGLREKAKLVVGGLSMRPEMAQEYGFDAGFGPNTTPEEVVDWVEGKRKEAHLVRKTHAKPDITQGYSYAFRDTEAGELCYDIAQSVLDWAGKKSTSGIERAKVRADLEEARTQGEKTAAEELRKS
;
A
#
# COMPACT_ATOMS: atom_id res chain seq x y z
N MET A 1 8.41 16.35 26.22
CA MET A 1 8.12 16.50 24.76
C MET A 1 6.92 17.39 24.56
N THR A 2 6.88 18.19 23.50
CA THR A 2 5.70 19.00 23.19
C THR A 2 4.63 18.14 22.56
N PRO A 3 3.40 18.10 23.10
CA PRO A 3 2.29 17.37 22.52
C PRO A 3 2.07 17.73 21.06
N LYS A 4 1.86 16.76 20.21
CA LYS A 4 1.51 16.96 18.80
C LYS A 4 0.02 16.71 18.61
N LYS A 5 -0.61 17.51 17.76
CA LYS A 5 -1.98 17.31 17.35
C LYS A 5 -2.01 16.44 16.11
N ILE A 6 -2.70 15.32 16.18
CA ILE A 6 -2.68 14.27 15.17
C ILE A 6 -4.10 13.92 14.76
N LEU A 7 -4.39 14.07 13.49
CA LEU A 7 -5.65 13.68 12.87
C LEU A 7 -5.49 12.31 12.23
N LEU A 8 -6.28 11.34 12.66
CA LEU A 8 -6.29 9.99 12.12
C LEU A 8 -7.55 9.78 11.28
N VAL A 9 -7.37 9.26 10.08
CA VAL A 9 -8.41 9.19 9.06
C VAL A 9 -8.49 7.77 8.48
N PRO A 10 -9.51 6.97 8.79
CA PRO A 10 -9.78 5.75 8.06
C PRO A 10 -10.39 6.10 6.69
N LEU A 11 -9.69 5.72 5.61
CA LEU A 11 -10.21 5.90 4.24
C LEU A 11 -11.08 4.74 3.77
N ASP A 12 -11.11 3.67 4.56
CA ASP A 12 -11.97 2.52 4.29
C ASP A 12 -13.25 2.61 5.13
N PRO A 13 -14.41 2.23 4.58
CA PRO A 13 -15.69 2.37 5.28
C PRO A 13 -15.82 1.52 6.55
N VAL A 14 -15.04 0.43 6.66
CA VAL A 14 -15.18 -0.57 7.75
C VAL A 14 -13.88 -0.96 8.44
N HIS A 15 -12.73 -0.46 8.01
CA HIS A 15 -11.41 -0.87 8.53
C HIS A 15 -10.79 0.21 9.41
N ASP A 16 -11.19 0.30 10.66
CA ASP A 16 -10.70 1.32 11.61
C ASP A 16 -9.85 0.76 12.78
N VAL A 17 -9.68 -0.54 12.87
CA VAL A 17 -8.94 -1.18 13.98
C VAL A 17 -7.50 -0.67 14.06
N GLY A 18 -6.79 -0.63 12.93
CA GLY A 18 -5.42 -0.12 12.87
C GLY A 18 -5.31 1.34 13.33
N VAL A 19 -6.23 2.17 12.89
CA VAL A 19 -6.33 3.59 13.28
C VAL A 19 -6.53 3.74 14.78
N LYS A 20 -7.40 2.93 15.38
CA LYS A 20 -7.67 2.94 16.82
C LYS A 20 -6.45 2.51 17.66
N LEU A 21 -5.71 1.50 17.18
CA LEU A 21 -4.48 1.04 17.85
C LEU A 21 -3.40 2.14 17.83
N ILE A 22 -3.16 2.75 16.66
CA ILE A 22 -2.20 3.84 16.52
C ILE A 22 -2.61 5.05 17.36
N SER A 23 -3.89 5.44 17.32
CA SER A 23 -4.41 6.54 18.14
C SER A 23 -4.16 6.31 19.61
N ARG A 24 -4.44 5.09 20.11
CA ARG A 24 -4.23 4.75 21.51
C ARG A 24 -2.75 4.85 21.91
N ALA A 25 -1.84 4.35 21.07
CA ALA A 25 -0.41 4.42 21.35
C ALA A 25 0.09 5.87 21.39
N LEU A 26 -0.31 6.68 20.41
CA LEU A 26 0.04 8.11 20.35
C LEU A 26 -0.55 8.90 21.54
N HIS A 27 -1.78 8.60 21.93
CA HIS A 27 -2.41 9.22 23.11
C HIS A 27 -1.68 8.84 24.40
N ASN A 28 -1.31 7.56 24.56
CA ASN A 28 -0.53 7.09 25.72
C ASN A 28 0.88 7.74 25.76
N ALA A 29 1.42 8.12 24.62
CA ALA A 29 2.69 8.86 24.53
C ALA A 29 2.52 10.39 24.78
N GLY A 30 1.31 10.85 25.07
CA GLY A 30 1.02 12.24 25.45
C GLY A 30 0.69 13.15 24.26
N HIS A 31 0.34 12.61 23.12
CA HIS A 31 -0.11 13.39 21.95
C HIS A 31 -1.64 13.60 21.97
N ASP A 32 -2.09 14.67 21.34
CA ASP A 32 -3.51 14.95 21.13
C ASP A 32 -3.98 14.28 19.83
N THR A 33 -4.85 13.29 19.96
CA THR A 33 -5.30 12.46 18.83
C THR A 33 -6.80 12.62 18.59
N THR A 34 -7.17 12.85 17.34
CA THR A 34 -8.56 12.87 16.89
C THR A 34 -8.74 11.86 15.77
N ILE A 35 -9.70 10.95 15.90
CA ILE A 35 -10.07 10.01 14.84
C ILE A 35 -11.31 10.54 14.13
N LEU A 36 -11.26 10.69 12.82
CA LEU A 36 -12.44 10.97 12.02
C LEU A 36 -13.28 9.71 11.83
N PRO A 37 -14.61 9.83 11.71
CA PRO A 37 -15.43 8.68 11.34
C PRO A 37 -15.04 8.16 9.95
N PRO A 38 -15.25 6.87 9.70
CA PRO A 38 -15.06 6.30 8.37
C PRO A 38 -16.10 6.86 7.39
N ASP A 39 -15.88 6.63 6.10
CA ASP A 39 -16.81 6.98 5.02
C ASP A 39 -17.02 8.48 4.77
N LEU A 40 -16.06 9.30 5.17
CA LEU A 40 -16.03 10.70 4.78
C LEU A 40 -15.44 10.88 3.37
N SER A 41 -15.98 11.81 2.61
CA SER A 41 -15.35 12.26 1.37
C SER A 41 -14.00 12.92 1.65
N LEU A 42 -13.10 12.94 0.67
CA LEU A 42 -11.80 13.60 0.82
C LEU A 42 -11.96 15.08 1.12
N GLU A 43 -12.95 15.74 0.51
CA GLU A 43 -13.28 17.14 0.69
C GLU A 43 -13.74 17.44 2.14
N GLU A 44 -14.54 16.57 2.73
CA GLU A 44 -14.95 16.68 4.15
C GLU A 44 -13.77 16.51 5.09
N ILE A 45 -12.87 15.58 4.80
CA ILE A 45 -11.64 15.36 5.57
C ILE A 45 -10.78 16.63 5.54
N ILE A 46 -10.57 17.21 4.36
CA ILE A 46 -9.80 18.45 4.17
C ILE A 46 -10.46 19.60 4.94
N SER A 47 -11.77 19.76 4.82
CA SER A 47 -12.52 20.81 5.54
C SER A 47 -12.35 20.70 7.06
N LYS A 48 -12.43 19.48 7.61
CA LYS A 48 -12.23 19.24 9.05
C LYS A 48 -10.78 19.52 9.47
N ALA A 49 -9.80 19.13 8.65
CA ALA A 49 -8.40 19.41 8.91
C ALA A 49 -8.07 20.91 8.86
N GLN A 50 -8.69 21.66 7.96
CA GLN A 50 -8.55 23.13 7.87
C GLN A 50 -9.18 23.85 9.07
N ALA A 51 -10.34 23.39 9.54
CA ALA A 51 -11.02 23.98 10.69
C ALA A 51 -10.19 23.85 11.98
N SER A 52 -9.34 22.83 12.09
CA SER A 52 -8.50 22.57 13.25
C SER A 52 -7.16 21.96 12.80
N PRO A 53 -6.24 22.78 12.24
CA PRO A 53 -5.02 22.28 11.61
C PRO A 53 -4.19 21.40 12.55
N PRO A 54 -3.93 20.12 12.16
CA PRO A 54 -3.08 19.23 12.93
C PRO A 54 -1.60 19.41 12.54
N HIS A 55 -0.70 18.81 13.33
CA HIS A 55 0.71 18.65 12.94
C HIS A 55 0.93 17.44 12.03
N TYR A 56 0.05 16.44 12.14
CA TYR A 56 0.10 15.21 11.34
C TYR A 56 -1.31 14.84 10.88
N ILE A 57 -1.43 14.46 9.62
CA ILE A 57 -2.64 13.79 9.09
C ILE A 57 -2.22 12.37 8.74
N MET A 58 -2.74 11.40 9.46
CA MET A 58 -2.43 9.98 9.29
C MET A 58 -3.61 9.27 8.67
N VAL A 59 -3.49 8.87 7.41
CA VAL A 59 -4.54 8.15 6.70
C VAL A 59 -4.28 6.64 6.72
N SER A 60 -5.32 5.85 6.85
CA SER A 60 -5.26 4.39 6.79
C SER A 60 -6.04 3.87 5.59
N ARG A 61 -5.39 3.02 4.80
CA ARG A 61 -5.99 2.35 3.65
C ARG A 61 -5.65 0.87 3.66
N THR A 62 -6.65 0.01 3.83
CA THR A 62 -6.49 -1.45 3.87
C THR A 62 -6.84 -2.09 2.53
N ILE A 63 -7.84 -1.56 1.86
CA ILE A 63 -8.30 -2.04 0.56
C ILE A 63 -7.27 -1.65 -0.51
N SER A 64 -6.79 -2.62 -1.28
CA SER A 64 -5.78 -2.40 -2.32
C SER A 64 -6.34 -1.77 -3.60
N TYR A 65 -7.61 -2.00 -3.90
CA TYR A 65 -8.24 -1.48 -5.11
C TYR A 65 -8.39 0.05 -5.07
N GLY A 66 -7.98 0.73 -6.14
CA GLY A 66 -8.06 2.19 -6.28
C GLY A 66 -7.20 2.98 -5.28
N THR A 67 -6.27 2.31 -4.57
CA THR A 67 -5.45 2.95 -3.53
C THR A 67 -4.60 4.08 -4.08
N ALA A 68 -3.93 3.88 -5.21
CA ALA A 68 -3.07 4.88 -5.83
C ALA A 68 -3.84 6.17 -6.16
N GLU A 69 -5.00 6.02 -6.78
CA GLU A 69 -5.84 7.15 -7.19
C GLU A 69 -6.36 7.94 -5.99
N VAL A 70 -6.88 7.23 -4.97
CA VAL A 70 -7.42 7.88 -3.76
C VAL A 70 -6.33 8.60 -3.00
N LEU A 71 -5.15 8.00 -2.84
CA LEU A 71 -4.04 8.60 -2.09
C LEU A 71 -3.42 9.78 -2.84
N ALA A 72 -3.21 9.67 -4.15
CA ALA A 72 -2.71 10.80 -4.95
C ALA A 72 -3.68 11.99 -4.89
N ARG A 73 -4.98 11.74 -5.11
CA ARG A 73 -6.01 12.79 -4.99
C ARG A 73 -6.04 13.42 -3.60
N PHE A 74 -5.87 12.62 -2.53
CA PHE A 74 -5.81 13.16 -1.18
C PHE A 74 -4.63 14.11 -0.99
N VAL A 75 -3.45 13.76 -1.48
CA VAL A 75 -2.26 14.63 -1.43
C VAL A 75 -2.49 15.91 -2.23
N ASP A 76 -3.02 15.80 -3.46
CA ASP A 76 -3.34 16.98 -4.30
C ASP A 76 -4.29 17.94 -3.59
N LEU A 77 -5.31 17.43 -2.90
CA LEU A 77 -6.23 18.25 -2.11
C LEU A 77 -5.55 18.90 -0.90
N CYS A 78 -4.64 18.20 -0.23
CA CYS A 78 -3.84 18.76 0.86
C CYS A 78 -2.93 19.89 0.37
N ASP A 79 -2.32 19.73 -0.80
CA ASP A 79 -1.49 20.76 -1.42
C ASP A 79 -2.34 21.98 -1.82
N ALA A 80 -3.43 21.76 -2.53
CA ALA A 80 -4.33 22.83 -2.98
C ALA A 80 -4.97 23.63 -1.82
N SER A 81 -5.17 22.97 -0.68
CA SER A 81 -5.75 23.59 0.53
C SER A 81 -4.75 24.26 1.45
N GLY A 82 -3.45 24.18 1.17
CA GLY A 82 -2.36 24.69 2.03
C GLY A 82 -2.15 23.90 3.32
N LEU A 83 -2.75 22.74 3.46
CA LEU A 83 -2.54 21.86 4.63
C LEU A 83 -1.15 21.27 4.66
N ARG A 84 -0.55 21.03 3.50
CA ARG A 84 0.80 20.49 3.35
C ARG A 84 1.88 21.34 4.02
N GLU A 85 1.68 22.65 4.07
CA GLU A 85 2.60 23.58 4.72
C GLU A 85 2.52 23.51 6.26
N LYS A 86 1.43 22.97 6.80
CA LYS A 86 1.13 22.95 8.24
C LYS A 86 1.21 21.57 8.86
N ALA A 87 0.98 20.53 8.04
CA ALA A 87 0.88 19.14 8.50
C ALA A 87 1.75 18.20 7.67
N LYS A 88 2.35 17.23 8.34
CA LYS A 88 2.96 16.09 7.68
C LYS A 88 1.90 15.05 7.33
N LEU A 89 1.98 14.53 6.12
CA LEU A 89 1.07 13.50 5.64
C LEU A 89 1.69 12.11 5.83
N VAL A 90 0.96 11.23 6.47
CA VAL A 90 1.39 9.87 6.78
C VAL A 90 0.33 8.90 6.27
N VAL A 91 0.76 7.80 5.69
CA VAL A 91 -0.15 6.74 5.25
C VAL A 91 0.23 5.40 5.83
N GLY A 92 -0.77 4.62 6.21
CA GLY A 92 -0.59 3.26 6.70
C GLY A 92 -1.61 2.29 6.14
N GLY A 93 -1.33 1.00 6.28
CA GLY A 93 -2.26 -0.06 5.91
C GLY A 93 -1.60 -1.34 5.43
N LEU A 94 -2.39 -2.41 5.32
CA LEU A 94 -1.88 -3.74 4.96
C LEU A 94 -1.26 -3.81 3.56
N SER A 95 -1.76 -3.02 2.62
CA SER A 95 -1.26 -2.95 1.25
C SER A 95 -0.19 -1.89 1.05
N MET A 96 0.14 -1.12 2.09
CA MET A 96 1.07 -0.01 1.97
C MET A 96 2.52 -0.48 2.04
N ARG A 97 3.34 0.09 1.17
CA ARG A 97 4.80 0.00 1.22
C ARG A 97 5.36 1.42 1.31
N PRO A 98 6.46 1.63 2.04
CA PRO A 98 7.04 2.97 2.25
C PRO A 98 7.41 3.67 0.94
N GLU A 99 7.92 2.91 -0.01
CA GLU A 99 8.29 3.43 -1.34
C GLU A 99 7.05 3.99 -2.05
N MET A 100 5.91 3.28 -1.97
CA MET A 100 4.63 3.75 -2.51
C MET A 100 4.15 5.03 -1.83
N ALA A 101 4.34 5.15 -0.52
CA ALA A 101 3.97 6.35 0.20
C ALA A 101 4.72 7.58 -0.34
N GLN A 102 6.03 7.45 -0.58
CA GLN A 102 6.83 8.51 -1.18
C GLN A 102 6.39 8.83 -2.62
N GLU A 103 6.11 7.82 -3.43
CA GLU A 103 5.61 7.98 -4.79
C GLU A 103 4.29 8.76 -4.84
N TYR A 104 3.43 8.58 -3.83
CA TYR A 104 2.17 9.33 -3.72
C TYR A 104 2.30 10.68 -3.03
N GLY A 105 3.52 11.08 -2.62
CA GLY A 105 3.79 12.37 -2.02
C GLY A 105 3.57 12.45 -0.51
N PHE A 106 3.49 11.33 0.21
CA PHE A 106 3.44 11.32 1.67
C PHE A 106 4.84 11.48 2.28
N ASP A 107 4.90 12.06 3.48
CA ASP A 107 6.15 12.20 4.24
C ASP A 107 6.62 10.89 4.85
N ALA A 108 5.68 9.97 5.13
CA ALA A 108 5.97 8.66 5.70
C ALA A 108 4.93 7.63 5.34
N GLY A 109 5.37 6.37 5.22
CA GLY A 109 4.52 5.21 4.99
C GLY A 109 4.79 4.09 5.99
N PHE A 110 3.72 3.50 6.53
CA PHE A 110 3.77 2.40 7.47
C PHE A 110 3.01 1.19 6.90
N GLY A 111 3.75 0.13 6.63
CA GLY A 111 3.22 -1.09 6.04
C GLY A 111 2.78 -2.14 7.07
N PRO A 112 2.45 -3.35 6.59
CA PRO A 112 2.19 -4.49 7.45
C PRO A 112 3.40 -4.78 8.36
N ASN A 113 3.13 -5.27 9.56
CA ASN A 113 4.11 -5.55 10.61
C ASN A 113 4.74 -4.31 11.29
N THR A 114 4.27 -3.11 10.99
CA THR A 114 4.61 -1.92 11.77
C THR A 114 3.88 -1.96 13.11
N THR A 115 4.62 -1.80 14.19
CA THR A 115 4.00 -1.70 15.53
C THR A 115 3.56 -0.27 15.85
N PRO A 116 2.56 -0.09 16.71
CA PRO A 116 2.15 1.25 17.13
C PRO A 116 3.29 2.06 17.77
N GLU A 117 4.20 1.41 18.49
CA GLU A 117 5.35 2.03 19.13
C GLU A 117 6.33 2.63 18.11
N GLU A 118 6.49 1.99 16.96
CA GLU A 118 7.33 2.49 15.89
C GLU A 118 6.78 3.77 15.25
N VAL A 119 5.45 3.88 15.18
CA VAL A 119 4.80 5.12 14.73
C VAL A 119 5.01 6.24 15.74
N VAL A 120 4.90 5.93 17.05
CA VAL A 120 5.18 6.88 18.14
C VAL A 120 6.64 7.36 18.04
N ASP A 121 7.59 6.45 17.94
CA ASP A 121 9.02 6.79 17.86
C ASP A 121 9.34 7.67 16.65
N TRP A 122 8.65 7.46 15.55
CA TRP A 122 8.80 8.32 14.37
C TRP A 122 8.23 9.72 14.60
N VAL A 123 7.03 9.83 15.18
CA VAL A 123 6.40 11.12 15.51
C VAL A 123 7.24 11.93 16.50
N GLU A 124 7.87 11.25 17.44
CA GLU A 124 8.77 11.83 18.44
C GLU A 124 10.18 12.12 17.93
N GLY A 125 10.48 11.73 16.69
CA GLY A 125 11.80 11.94 16.07
C GLY A 125 12.91 11.02 16.59
N LYS A 126 12.57 10.00 17.35
CA LYS A 126 13.49 8.95 17.82
C LYS A 126 13.92 8.03 16.68
N ARG A 127 13.09 7.94 15.66
CA ARG A 127 13.30 7.14 14.47
C ARG A 127 13.23 8.04 13.23
N LYS A 128 14.28 8.01 12.41
CA LYS A 128 14.34 8.80 11.16
C LYS A 128 13.59 8.13 10.02
N GLU A 129 13.56 6.80 10.00
CA GLU A 129 12.93 6.02 8.96
C GLU A 129 11.51 5.64 9.39
N ALA A 130 10.53 6.03 8.59
CA ALA A 130 9.13 5.64 8.77
C ALA A 130 8.89 4.17 8.41
N HIS A 131 9.94 3.39 8.33
CA HIS A 131 9.92 2.09 7.74
C HIS A 131 10.84 1.15 8.46
N LEU A 132 10.29 0.03 8.85
CA LEU A 132 11.07 -1.16 9.08
C LEU A 132 11.76 -1.53 7.78
N VAL A 133 13.08 -1.58 7.83
CA VAL A 133 13.82 -2.37 6.86
C VAL A 133 13.05 -3.70 6.76
N ARG A 134 12.31 -3.89 5.70
CA ARG A 134 11.84 -5.20 5.34
C ARG A 134 13.06 -6.09 5.54
N LYS A 135 13.01 -7.04 6.47
CA LYS A 135 13.89 -8.18 6.34
C LYS A 135 13.63 -8.61 4.92
N THR A 136 14.55 -8.29 4.04
CA THR A 136 14.50 -8.76 2.68
C THR A 136 14.51 -10.27 2.85
N HIS A 137 13.33 -10.85 2.90
CA HIS A 137 13.23 -12.23 2.52
C HIS A 137 13.88 -12.22 1.16
N ALA A 138 15.02 -12.89 1.06
CA ALA A 138 15.70 -13.09 -0.20
C ALA A 138 14.59 -13.33 -1.20
N LYS A 139 14.54 -12.55 -2.29
CA LYS A 139 13.49 -12.73 -3.30
C LYS A 139 13.39 -14.23 -3.47
N PRO A 140 12.23 -14.85 -3.24
CA PRO A 140 12.15 -16.28 -3.35
C PRO A 140 12.74 -16.62 -4.70
N ASP A 141 13.75 -17.47 -4.70
CA ASP A 141 14.33 -17.92 -5.95
C ASP A 141 13.26 -18.75 -6.64
N ILE A 142 12.49 -18.09 -7.51
CA ILE A 142 11.44 -18.74 -8.27
C ILE A 142 12.01 -19.87 -9.17
N THR A 143 13.32 -19.89 -9.42
CA THR A 143 13.98 -20.97 -10.17
C THR A 143 14.17 -22.22 -9.32
N GLN A 144 14.30 -22.10 -7.99
CA GLN A 144 14.39 -23.25 -7.08
C GLN A 144 13.01 -23.82 -6.70
N GLY A 145 11.98 -23.29 -7.30
CA GLY A 145 10.64 -23.80 -7.25
C GLY A 145 10.03 -23.77 -5.87
N TYR A 146 9.00 -23.03 -5.77
CA TYR A 146 8.01 -23.31 -4.77
C TYR A 146 7.55 -24.77 -4.98
N SER A 147 7.62 -25.60 -3.95
CA SER A 147 6.98 -26.90 -3.96
C SER A 147 5.47 -26.73 -3.82
N TYR A 148 4.85 -26.11 -4.80
CA TYR A 148 3.40 -26.09 -4.87
C TYR A 148 2.90 -27.45 -5.34
N ALA A 149 1.82 -27.91 -4.74
CA ALA A 149 1.23 -29.20 -5.06
C ALA A 149 0.82 -29.37 -6.54
N PHE A 150 0.75 -28.28 -7.29
CA PHE A 150 0.41 -28.28 -8.72
C PHE A 150 1.56 -27.91 -9.66
N ARG A 151 2.81 -27.80 -9.12
CA ARG A 151 3.99 -27.45 -9.94
C ARG A 151 4.23 -28.40 -11.12
N ASP A 152 4.02 -29.68 -10.88
CA ASP A 152 4.24 -30.74 -11.86
C ASP A 152 2.99 -30.95 -12.76
N THR A 153 2.04 -30.03 -12.71
CA THR A 153 0.89 -30.01 -13.59
C THR A 153 1.11 -29.03 -14.74
N GLU A 154 0.46 -29.26 -15.86
CA GLU A 154 0.47 -28.37 -17.02
C GLU A 154 0.05 -26.93 -16.65
N ALA A 155 -0.90 -26.78 -15.74
CA ALA A 155 -1.30 -25.47 -15.21
C ALA A 155 -0.19 -24.81 -14.38
N GLY A 156 0.56 -25.56 -13.60
CA GLY A 156 1.69 -25.06 -12.81
C GLY A 156 2.84 -24.59 -13.69
N GLU A 157 3.19 -25.35 -14.73
CA GLU A 157 4.19 -24.95 -15.72
C GLU A 157 3.79 -23.67 -16.43
N LEU A 158 2.54 -23.56 -16.87
CA LEU A 158 2.03 -22.36 -17.51
C LEU A 158 2.07 -21.13 -16.57
N CYS A 159 1.72 -21.28 -15.30
CA CYS A 159 1.85 -20.21 -14.31
C CYS A 159 3.30 -19.75 -14.13
N TYR A 160 4.25 -20.69 -14.15
CA TYR A 160 5.67 -20.38 -14.08
C TYR A 160 6.14 -19.59 -15.30
N ASP A 161 5.76 -19.99 -16.48
CA ASP A 161 6.13 -19.34 -17.75
C ASP A 161 5.56 -17.91 -17.83
N ILE A 162 4.33 -17.73 -17.37
CA ILE A 162 3.72 -16.39 -17.27
C ILE A 162 4.51 -15.52 -16.29
N ALA A 163 4.83 -16.04 -15.09
CA ALA A 163 5.57 -15.28 -14.09
C ALA A 163 6.98 -14.91 -14.60
N GLN A 164 7.66 -15.83 -15.29
CA GLN A 164 8.98 -15.58 -15.90
C GLN A 164 8.89 -14.50 -16.97
N SER A 165 7.89 -14.56 -17.85
CA SER A 165 7.67 -13.56 -18.89
C SER A 165 7.44 -12.16 -18.32
N VAL A 166 6.69 -12.05 -17.23
CA VAL A 166 6.47 -10.77 -16.53
C VAL A 166 7.76 -10.24 -15.92
N LEU A 167 8.58 -11.11 -15.30
CA LEU A 167 9.86 -10.72 -14.71
C LEU A 167 10.86 -10.25 -15.77
N ASP A 168 10.95 -10.97 -16.87
CA ASP A 168 11.82 -10.62 -18.00
C ASP A 168 11.42 -9.27 -18.61
N TRP A 169 10.11 -9.02 -18.70
CA TRP A 169 9.59 -7.73 -19.13
C TRP A 169 9.92 -6.61 -18.14
N ALA A 170 9.70 -6.82 -16.86
CA ALA A 170 9.97 -5.85 -15.79
C ALA A 170 11.47 -5.54 -15.64
N GLY A 171 12.34 -6.50 -15.98
CA GLY A 171 13.80 -6.33 -15.97
C GLY A 171 14.35 -5.48 -17.10
N LYS A 172 13.57 -5.22 -18.14
CA LYS A 172 13.98 -4.38 -19.28
C LYS A 172 13.89 -2.90 -18.90
N LYS A 173 15.01 -2.19 -18.92
CA LYS A 173 15.11 -0.76 -18.55
C LYS A 173 14.37 0.21 -19.47
N SER A 174 14.03 -0.20 -20.67
CA SER A 174 13.29 0.61 -21.64
C SER A 174 12.51 -0.31 -22.56
N THR A 175 11.21 -0.26 -22.48
CA THR A 175 10.34 -1.00 -23.40
C THR A 175 9.59 -0.03 -24.30
N SER A 176 9.69 -0.25 -25.59
CA SER A 176 8.91 0.48 -26.60
C SER A 176 7.41 0.18 -26.42
N GLY A 177 6.55 1.03 -26.93
CA GLY A 177 5.10 0.78 -26.93
C GLY A 177 4.73 -0.52 -27.65
N ILE A 178 5.49 -0.89 -28.67
CA ILE A 178 5.31 -2.13 -29.45
C ILE A 178 5.65 -3.36 -28.61
N GLU A 179 6.77 -3.33 -27.85
CA GLU A 179 7.15 -4.42 -26.97
C GLU A 179 6.14 -4.63 -25.83
N ARG A 180 5.63 -3.53 -25.25
CA ARG A 180 4.57 -3.60 -24.25
C ARG A 180 3.28 -4.21 -24.78
N ALA A 181 2.92 -3.88 -26.01
CA ALA A 181 1.74 -4.47 -26.65
C ALA A 181 1.93 -5.96 -26.92
N LYS A 182 3.13 -6.39 -27.34
CA LYS A 182 3.46 -7.81 -27.52
C LYS A 182 3.37 -8.59 -26.22
N VAL A 183 4.03 -8.11 -25.16
CA VAL A 183 3.97 -8.77 -23.83
C VAL A 183 2.53 -8.88 -23.32
N ARG A 184 1.71 -7.85 -23.54
CA ARG A 184 0.29 -7.90 -23.17
C ARG A 184 -0.47 -8.97 -23.96
N ALA A 185 -0.21 -9.11 -25.25
CA ALA A 185 -0.82 -10.15 -26.08
C ALA A 185 -0.38 -11.55 -25.65
N ASP A 186 0.91 -11.75 -25.38
CA ASP A 186 1.47 -13.01 -24.92
C ASP A 186 0.87 -13.43 -23.56
N LEU A 187 0.70 -12.48 -22.62
CA LEU A 187 0.05 -12.73 -21.33
C LEU A 187 -1.44 -13.10 -21.47
N GLU A 188 -2.14 -12.45 -22.38
CA GLU A 188 -3.57 -12.74 -22.62
C GLU A 188 -3.76 -14.12 -23.27
N GLU A 189 -2.86 -14.50 -24.19
CA GLU A 189 -2.83 -15.85 -24.77
C GLU A 189 -2.54 -16.92 -23.72
N ALA A 190 -1.52 -16.70 -22.87
CA ALA A 190 -1.18 -17.62 -21.77
C ALA A 190 -2.33 -17.75 -20.75
N ARG A 191 -3.02 -16.66 -20.42
CA ARG A 191 -4.22 -16.68 -19.58
C ARG A 191 -5.32 -17.56 -20.18
N THR A 192 -5.61 -17.35 -21.46
CA THR A 192 -6.64 -18.10 -22.17
C THR A 192 -6.33 -19.59 -22.23
N GLN A 193 -5.05 -19.95 -22.44
CA GLN A 193 -4.60 -21.33 -22.43
C GLN A 193 -4.73 -21.96 -21.04
N GLY A 194 -4.33 -21.24 -19.98
CA GLY A 194 -4.48 -21.69 -18.60
C GLY A 194 -5.93 -21.94 -18.21
N GLU A 195 -6.85 -21.07 -18.62
CA GLU A 195 -8.27 -21.25 -18.37
C GLU A 195 -8.84 -22.53 -19.06
N LYS A 196 -8.40 -22.80 -20.28
CA LYS A 196 -8.78 -24.04 -21.00
C LYS A 196 -8.26 -25.29 -20.31
N THR A 197 -6.98 -25.29 -19.94
CA THR A 197 -6.33 -26.42 -19.26
C THR A 197 -7.01 -26.70 -17.92
N ALA A 198 -7.26 -25.66 -17.10
CA ALA A 198 -7.96 -25.81 -15.84
C ALA A 198 -9.39 -26.37 -15.99
N ALA A 199 -10.12 -25.92 -17.02
CA ALA A 199 -11.45 -26.43 -17.32
C ALA A 199 -11.45 -27.90 -17.76
N GLU A 200 -10.43 -28.34 -18.49
CA GLU A 200 -10.25 -29.73 -18.89
C GLU A 200 -9.91 -30.65 -17.72
N GLU A 201 -9.04 -30.18 -16.83
CA GLU A 201 -8.68 -30.92 -15.58
C GLU A 201 -9.89 -31.11 -14.67
N LEU A 202 -10.70 -30.06 -14.47
CA LEU A 202 -11.94 -30.13 -13.70
C LEU A 202 -12.99 -31.08 -14.30
N ARG A 203 -12.98 -31.31 -15.62
CA ARG A 203 -13.88 -32.29 -16.26
C ARG A 203 -13.43 -33.73 -16.11
N LYS A 204 -12.16 -33.96 -15.83
CA LYS A 204 -11.58 -35.30 -15.63
C LYS A 204 -11.67 -35.80 -14.19
N SER A 205 -11.90 -34.86 -13.24
CA SER A 205 -12.12 -35.16 -11.81
C SER A 205 -13.59 -35.44 -11.53
#